data_a0b87d0dfa6efd234c4224f9066ed0da
#
_entry.id   a0b87d0dfa6efd234c4224f9066ed0da
#
_cell.length_a   1.000
_cell.length_b   1.000
_cell.length_c   1.000
_cell.angle_alpha   90.00
_cell.angle_beta   90.00
_cell.angle_gamma   90.00
#
_symmetry.space_group_name_H-M   'P 1'
#
loop_
_entity.id
_entity.type
_entity.pdbx_description
1 polymer ?
#
loop_
_entity_poly.entity_id
_entity_poly.type
_entity_poly.pdbx_seq_one_letter_code
_entity_poly.pdbx_strand_id
1 'polypeptide(L)'
;MRVIGLAVVFILRLAFASAAETQQPAKIPRLGYLVVAPLSETPSPERAAFLAGLRELGWIEGKTITIEYRSAKWNIEDLAEELVRMEVDIIVAAGSGAPLSAARRATSKIPIVMTLASDPVGAGLVKSLTRPGGNVTGGSSMTPELGSKRLELLKEVVPRVAHLAVLWTPAATFELRATRAAAHKLGLTLKLMEVRNADDLARAFAVLEKQRPDALTMLFDALTTGYRGLVADFAKKHKLPTVFGAREFAEAGGLMSYAPDIAEGFRRAAIYADKILKGAKPADLPVEQPTKFELVINLKTAKALGLTIPQTLLLRADHVIE
;
A
#
# COMPACT_ATOMS: atom_id res chain seq x y z
N MET A 1 -39.55 -75.69 19.81
CA MET A 1 -39.41 -74.21 20.09
C MET A 1 -38.02 -73.92 20.68
N ARG A 2 -36.99 -73.74 19.89
CA ARG A 2 -35.66 -73.30 20.29
C ARG A 2 -34.73 -73.25 19.06
N VAL A 3 -34.95 -72.37 18.11
CA VAL A 3 -33.94 -72.05 17.03
C VAL A 3 -34.22 -70.67 16.39
N ILE A 4 -34.76 -69.68 17.09
CA ILE A 4 -34.99 -68.33 16.53
C ILE A 4 -34.21 -67.27 17.31
N GLY A 5 -33.29 -67.63 18.23
CA GLY A 5 -32.59 -66.67 19.12
C GLY A 5 -31.19 -66.25 18.69
N LEU A 6 -30.58 -66.79 17.60
CA LEU A 6 -29.15 -66.53 17.29
C LEU A 6 -28.86 -65.71 16.01
N ALA A 7 -29.91 -65.42 15.24
CA ALA A 7 -29.68 -64.62 13.97
C ALA A 7 -29.80 -63.13 14.11
N VAL A 8 -30.31 -62.57 15.22
CA VAL A 8 -30.55 -61.15 15.40
C VAL A 8 -29.31 -60.39 16.03
N VAL A 9 -28.42 -61.12 16.70
CA VAL A 9 -27.27 -60.53 17.36
C VAL A 9 -26.08 -60.32 16.41
N PHE A 10 -26.06 -60.95 15.22
CA PHE A 10 -24.96 -60.84 14.25
C PHE A 10 -25.14 -59.70 13.24
N ILE A 11 -26.33 -59.10 13.08
CA ILE A 11 -26.63 -58.07 12.13
C ILE A 11 -26.38 -56.66 12.73
N LEU A 12 -26.34 -56.54 14.07
CA LEU A 12 -26.09 -55.23 14.73
C LEU A 12 -24.62 -54.89 14.94
N ARG A 13 -23.68 -55.74 14.56
CA ARG A 13 -22.23 -55.45 14.67
C ARG A 13 -21.54 -55.06 13.35
N LEU A 14 -22.25 -55.01 12.24
CA LEU A 14 -21.68 -54.58 10.93
C LEU A 14 -22.06 -53.16 10.52
N ALA A 15 -22.76 -52.39 11.37
CA ALA A 15 -23.19 -51.03 11.05
C ALA A 15 -22.32 -49.93 11.71
N PHE A 16 -21.22 -50.27 12.39
CA PHE A 16 -20.28 -49.33 12.99
C PHE A 16 -18.85 -49.47 12.45
N ALA A 17 -18.68 -50.01 11.23
CA ALA A 17 -17.47 -49.72 10.43
C ALA A 17 -17.67 -48.40 9.71
N SER A 18 -17.88 -47.38 10.52
CA SER A 18 -18.00 -45.97 10.07
C SER A 18 -16.71 -45.47 9.51
N ALA A 19 -16.87 -44.90 8.41
CA ALA A 19 -16.17 -43.76 7.86
C ALA A 19 -15.22 -43.05 8.86
N ALA A 20 -14.08 -43.64 9.11
CA ALA A 20 -12.89 -42.86 9.30
C ALA A 20 -12.57 -42.25 7.91
N GLU A 21 -13.27 -41.16 7.54
CA GLU A 21 -12.74 -40.25 6.55
C GLU A 21 -11.32 -39.96 7.01
N THR A 22 -10.36 -40.55 6.32
CA THR A 22 -8.98 -40.08 6.37
C THR A 22 -9.02 -38.65 5.88
N GLN A 23 -9.18 -37.70 6.81
CA GLN A 23 -8.89 -36.30 6.51
C GLN A 23 -7.44 -36.30 6.01
N GLN A 24 -7.31 -36.23 4.68
CA GLN A 24 -6.02 -35.87 4.10
C GLN A 24 -5.54 -34.63 4.86
N PRO A 25 -4.29 -34.62 5.36
CA PRO A 25 -3.78 -33.44 6.03
C PRO A 25 -4.03 -32.23 5.12
N ALA A 26 -4.78 -31.27 5.62
CA ALA A 26 -5.15 -30.10 4.84
C ALA A 26 -3.86 -29.50 4.29
N LYS A 27 -3.75 -29.39 2.96
CA LYS A 27 -2.58 -28.78 2.30
C LYS A 27 -2.35 -27.42 2.92
N ILE A 28 -1.17 -27.20 3.51
CA ILE A 28 -0.79 -25.88 4.04
C ILE A 28 -0.75 -24.91 2.85
N PRO A 29 -1.58 -23.86 2.83
CA PRO A 29 -1.62 -22.94 1.72
C PRO A 29 -0.31 -22.13 1.61
N ARG A 30 0.02 -21.77 0.37
CA ARG A 30 1.23 -21.00 0.02
C ARG A 30 0.83 -19.60 -0.43
N LEU A 31 1.34 -18.59 0.25
CA LEU A 31 1.13 -17.18 -0.07
C LEU A 31 2.42 -16.59 -0.65
N GLY A 32 2.37 -16.03 -1.87
CA GLY A 32 3.45 -15.24 -2.43
C GLY A 32 3.38 -13.80 -1.93
N TYR A 33 4.43 -13.31 -1.28
CA TYR A 33 4.55 -11.91 -0.86
C TYR A 33 5.55 -11.20 -1.77
N LEU A 34 5.04 -10.38 -2.71
CA LEU A 34 5.83 -9.71 -3.73
C LEU A 34 6.00 -8.22 -3.40
N VAL A 35 7.24 -7.76 -3.25
CA VAL A 35 7.56 -6.39 -2.84
C VAL A 35 8.79 -5.84 -3.55
N VAL A 36 8.88 -4.53 -3.76
CA VAL A 36 10.08 -3.87 -4.29
C VAL A 36 11.10 -3.56 -3.20
N ALA A 37 10.64 -3.22 -1.99
CA ALA A 37 11.52 -2.86 -0.88
C ALA A 37 12.35 -4.06 -0.40
N PRO A 38 13.63 -3.86 -0.02
CA PRO A 38 14.45 -4.94 0.55
C PRO A 38 13.77 -5.57 1.77
N LEU A 39 13.87 -6.90 1.84
CA LEU A 39 13.40 -7.65 3.00
C LEU A 39 14.53 -7.73 4.03
N SER A 40 14.36 -7.06 5.15
CA SER A 40 15.23 -7.19 6.33
C SER A 40 14.70 -8.29 7.26
N GLU A 41 15.56 -8.80 8.14
CA GLU A 41 15.16 -9.76 9.19
C GLU A 41 14.04 -9.16 10.06
N THR A 42 14.20 -7.91 10.50
CA THR A 42 13.13 -7.17 11.16
C THR A 42 12.11 -6.69 10.13
N PRO A 43 10.83 -7.08 10.25
CA PRO A 43 9.79 -6.61 9.36
C PRO A 43 9.64 -5.09 9.39
N SER A 44 9.43 -4.46 8.22
CA SER A 44 8.95 -3.09 8.19
C SER A 44 7.60 -2.96 8.90
N PRO A 45 7.18 -1.76 9.35
CA PRO A 45 5.88 -1.55 9.99
C PRO A 45 4.71 -2.13 9.17
N GLU A 46 4.74 -1.98 7.85
CA GLU A 46 3.72 -2.48 6.93
C GLU A 46 3.70 -4.01 6.89
N ARG A 47 4.88 -4.63 6.71
CA ARG A 47 4.99 -6.10 6.74
C ARG A 47 4.60 -6.66 8.11
N ALA A 48 4.99 -6.00 9.20
CA ALA A 48 4.61 -6.37 10.56
C ALA A 48 3.09 -6.32 10.75
N ALA A 49 2.42 -5.27 10.24
CA ALA A 49 0.96 -5.13 10.29
C ALA A 49 0.25 -6.24 9.49
N PHE A 50 0.75 -6.59 8.29
CA PHE A 50 0.23 -7.70 7.50
C PHE A 50 0.37 -9.04 8.24
N LEU A 51 1.55 -9.34 8.78
CA LEU A 51 1.80 -10.58 9.52
C LEU A 51 0.99 -10.66 10.83
N ALA A 52 0.80 -9.54 11.51
CA ALA A 52 -0.08 -9.45 12.68
C ALA A 52 -1.52 -9.76 12.30
N GLY A 53 -2.03 -9.16 11.20
CA GLY A 53 -3.36 -9.43 10.68
C GLY A 53 -3.58 -10.90 10.30
N LEU A 54 -2.59 -11.54 9.66
CA LEU A 54 -2.65 -12.98 9.38
C LEU A 54 -2.73 -13.81 10.67
N ARG A 55 -1.88 -13.48 11.65
CA ARG A 55 -1.83 -14.20 12.93
C ARG A 55 -3.13 -14.11 13.71
N GLU A 56 -3.76 -12.93 13.74
CA GLU A 56 -5.07 -12.72 14.38
C GLU A 56 -6.17 -13.58 13.75
N LEU A 57 -6.03 -13.90 12.44
CA LEU A 57 -6.95 -14.75 11.69
C LEU A 57 -6.60 -16.26 11.74
N GLY A 58 -5.55 -16.63 12.51
CA GLY A 58 -5.13 -18.02 12.70
C GLY A 58 -4.08 -18.50 11.69
N TRP A 59 -3.60 -17.62 10.79
CA TRP A 59 -2.55 -17.94 9.84
C TRP A 59 -1.18 -17.69 10.45
N ILE A 60 -0.51 -18.78 10.86
CA ILE A 60 0.82 -18.73 11.49
C ILE A 60 1.84 -19.23 10.49
N GLU A 61 2.77 -18.36 10.10
CA GLU A 61 3.86 -18.69 9.18
C GLU A 61 4.65 -19.91 9.65
N GLY A 62 4.89 -20.84 8.73
CA GLY A 62 5.57 -22.11 9.00
C GLY A 62 4.74 -23.17 9.73
N LYS A 63 3.45 -22.85 10.09
CA LYS A 63 2.54 -23.80 10.73
C LYS A 63 1.26 -24.01 9.95
N THR A 64 0.47 -22.94 9.73
CA THR A 64 -0.82 -23.01 9.05
C THR A 64 -0.78 -22.33 7.68
N ILE A 65 0.28 -21.60 7.36
CA ILE A 65 0.55 -20.97 6.06
C ILE A 65 2.04 -20.96 5.78
N THR A 66 2.42 -21.11 4.52
CA THR A 66 3.79 -20.85 4.03
C THR A 66 3.81 -19.52 3.29
N ILE A 67 4.77 -18.65 3.59
CA ILE A 67 4.93 -17.37 2.90
C ILE A 67 6.20 -17.40 2.06
N GLU A 68 6.03 -17.27 0.76
CA GLU A 68 7.10 -17.19 -0.23
C GLU A 68 7.42 -15.72 -0.51
N TYR A 69 8.45 -15.21 0.13
CA TYR A 69 8.86 -13.82 -0.04
C TYR A 69 9.67 -13.63 -1.31
N ARG A 70 9.29 -12.63 -2.10
CA ARG A 70 10.04 -12.18 -3.27
C ARG A 70 10.20 -10.67 -3.23
N SER A 71 11.44 -10.23 -3.29
CA SER A 71 11.80 -8.82 -3.18
C SER A 71 12.90 -8.47 -4.16
N ALA A 72 12.65 -7.52 -5.04
CA ALA A 72 13.68 -6.96 -5.89
C ALA A 72 13.33 -5.54 -6.32
N LYS A 73 14.32 -4.69 -6.30
CA LYS A 73 14.24 -3.36 -6.92
C LYS A 73 14.16 -3.43 -8.46
N TRP A 74 14.80 -4.46 -9.03
CA TRP A 74 14.87 -4.78 -10.46
C TRP A 74 14.44 -6.23 -10.66
N ASN A 75 13.91 -6.56 -11.81
CA ASN A 75 13.43 -7.92 -12.17
C ASN A 75 12.23 -8.40 -11.33
N ILE A 76 11.36 -7.48 -10.94
CA ILE A 76 10.14 -7.82 -10.19
C ILE A 76 9.20 -8.72 -11.01
N GLU A 77 9.27 -8.62 -12.35
CA GLU A 77 8.54 -9.44 -13.31
C GLU A 77 8.93 -10.91 -13.19
N ASP A 78 10.24 -11.20 -13.21
CA ASP A 78 10.77 -12.57 -13.11
C ASP A 78 10.36 -13.20 -11.77
N LEU A 79 10.34 -12.42 -10.71
CA LEU A 79 9.92 -12.88 -9.38
C LEU A 79 8.41 -13.15 -9.29
N ALA A 80 7.60 -12.38 -10.00
CA ALA A 80 6.16 -12.66 -10.12
C ALA A 80 5.90 -13.96 -10.88
N GLU A 81 6.64 -14.21 -11.98
CA GLU A 81 6.58 -15.46 -12.73
C GLU A 81 7.08 -16.65 -11.91
N GLU A 82 8.10 -16.46 -11.07
CA GLU A 82 8.57 -17.49 -10.15
C GLU A 82 7.47 -17.91 -9.18
N LEU A 83 6.75 -16.97 -8.57
CA LEU A 83 5.61 -17.28 -7.70
C LEU A 83 4.51 -18.05 -8.45
N VAL A 84 4.27 -17.73 -9.72
CA VAL A 84 3.32 -18.47 -10.56
C VAL A 84 3.81 -19.91 -10.80
N ARG A 85 5.09 -20.11 -11.13
CA ARG A 85 5.68 -21.45 -11.31
C ARG A 85 5.66 -22.29 -10.03
N MET A 86 5.72 -21.64 -8.87
CA MET A 86 5.59 -22.29 -7.55
C MET A 86 4.14 -22.65 -7.21
N GLU A 87 3.17 -22.29 -8.07
CA GLU A 87 1.75 -22.55 -7.86
C GLU A 87 1.27 -22.08 -6.48
N VAL A 88 1.62 -20.85 -6.10
CA VAL A 88 1.10 -20.26 -4.86
C VAL A 88 -0.42 -20.10 -4.92
N ASP A 89 -1.09 -20.27 -3.79
CA ASP A 89 -2.56 -20.20 -3.73
C ASP A 89 -3.08 -18.76 -3.84
N ILE A 90 -2.22 -17.77 -3.51
CA ILE A 90 -2.52 -16.33 -3.55
C ILE A 90 -1.23 -15.52 -3.67
N ILE A 91 -1.27 -14.37 -4.35
CA ILE A 91 -0.17 -13.38 -4.38
C ILE A 91 -0.61 -12.10 -3.67
N VAL A 92 0.14 -11.67 -2.68
CA VAL A 92 0.00 -10.33 -2.07
C VAL A 92 1.00 -9.40 -2.74
N ALA A 93 0.49 -8.46 -3.53
CA ALA A 93 1.29 -7.40 -4.15
C ALA A 93 1.46 -6.25 -3.15
N ALA A 94 2.58 -6.26 -2.43
CA ALA A 94 2.86 -5.38 -1.32
C ALA A 94 3.36 -4.01 -1.78
N GLY A 95 2.68 -2.96 -1.38
CA GLY A 95 2.87 -1.60 -1.87
C GLY A 95 2.01 -1.30 -3.10
N SER A 96 2.39 -0.29 -3.86
CA SER A 96 1.71 0.12 -5.10
C SER A 96 2.61 -0.04 -6.33
N GLY A 97 2.01 0.03 -7.52
CA GLY A 97 2.76 0.12 -8.78
C GLY A 97 3.39 -1.19 -9.23
N ALA A 98 4.72 -1.33 -9.17
CA ALA A 98 5.46 -2.41 -9.84
C ALA A 98 5.08 -3.83 -9.38
N PRO A 99 4.96 -4.17 -8.08
CA PRO A 99 4.57 -5.52 -7.65
C PRO A 99 3.21 -5.94 -8.20
N LEU A 100 2.23 -5.03 -8.16
CA LEU A 100 0.88 -5.29 -8.65
C LEU A 100 0.86 -5.46 -10.17
N SER A 101 1.57 -4.60 -10.89
CA SER A 101 1.68 -4.69 -12.34
C SER A 101 2.37 -5.97 -12.79
N ALA A 102 3.44 -6.38 -12.11
CA ALA A 102 4.16 -7.62 -12.38
C ALA A 102 3.28 -8.86 -12.12
N ALA A 103 2.64 -8.93 -10.95
CA ALA A 103 1.73 -10.02 -10.61
C ALA A 103 0.58 -10.14 -11.62
N ARG A 104 -0.01 -9.00 -12.02
CA ARG A 104 -1.12 -8.96 -13.00
C ARG A 104 -0.71 -9.40 -14.39
N ARG A 105 0.55 -9.14 -14.82
CA ARG A 105 1.08 -9.66 -16.10
C ARG A 105 1.39 -11.14 -16.02
N ALA A 106 1.91 -11.61 -14.87
CA ALA A 106 2.32 -13.00 -14.70
C ALA A 106 1.13 -13.98 -14.64
N THR A 107 -0.02 -13.57 -14.11
CA THR A 107 -1.18 -14.45 -13.98
C THR A 107 -2.54 -13.76 -14.08
N SER A 108 -3.48 -14.46 -14.70
CA SER A 108 -4.91 -14.12 -14.67
C SER A 108 -5.75 -15.11 -13.83
N LYS A 109 -5.09 -16.14 -13.25
CA LYS A 109 -5.76 -17.25 -12.54
C LYS A 109 -5.52 -17.16 -11.03
N ILE A 110 -4.25 -17.01 -10.60
CA ILE A 110 -3.93 -16.92 -9.18
C ILE A 110 -4.53 -15.62 -8.62
N PRO A 111 -5.28 -15.66 -7.51
CA PRO A 111 -5.76 -14.49 -6.81
C PRO A 111 -4.64 -13.51 -6.47
N ILE A 112 -4.87 -12.21 -6.68
CA ILE A 112 -3.94 -11.15 -6.33
C ILE A 112 -4.63 -10.20 -5.35
N VAL A 113 -4.03 -10.04 -4.19
CA VAL A 113 -4.43 -9.02 -3.20
C VAL A 113 -3.48 -7.84 -3.29
N MET A 114 -4.00 -6.69 -3.69
CA MET A 114 -3.29 -5.43 -3.65
C MET A 114 -3.43 -4.80 -2.25
N THR A 115 -2.32 -4.33 -1.69
CA THR A 115 -2.36 -3.66 -0.38
C THR A 115 -2.83 -2.21 -0.51
N LEU A 116 -2.30 -1.48 -1.50
CA LEU A 116 -2.52 -0.04 -1.70
C LEU A 116 -2.40 0.33 -3.18
N ALA A 117 -3.44 0.14 -3.98
CA ALA A 117 -3.44 0.62 -5.36
C ALA A 117 -3.86 2.08 -5.44
N SER A 118 -3.14 2.93 -6.17
CA SER A 118 -3.43 4.36 -6.29
C SER A 118 -4.78 4.61 -6.96
N ASP A 119 -5.00 4.00 -8.13
CA ASP A 119 -6.25 4.08 -8.89
C ASP A 119 -6.49 2.76 -9.61
N PRO A 120 -7.06 1.75 -8.95
CA PRO A 120 -7.20 0.42 -9.53
C PRO A 120 -8.20 0.36 -10.70
N VAL A 121 -9.18 1.25 -10.75
CA VAL A 121 -10.14 1.34 -11.85
C VAL A 121 -9.52 2.05 -13.05
N GLY A 122 -8.94 3.24 -12.85
CA GLY A 122 -8.29 4.00 -13.91
C GLY A 122 -7.06 3.28 -14.51
N ALA A 123 -6.39 2.43 -13.73
CA ALA A 123 -5.31 1.56 -14.20
C ALA A 123 -5.79 0.27 -14.91
N GLY A 124 -7.11 0.04 -15.00
CA GLY A 124 -7.68 -1.16 -15.61
C GLY A 124 -7.41 -2.46 -14.86
N LEU A 125 -7.08 -2.39 -13.57
CA LEU A 125 -6.80 -3.55 -12.72
C LEU A 125 -8.08 -4.24 -12.28
N VAL A 126 -9.14 -3.47 -12.06
CA VAL A 126 -10.47 -3.95 -11.70
C VAL A 126 -11.54 -3.20 -12.51
N LYS A 127 -12.70 -3.83 -12.74
CA LYS A 127 -13.80 -3.22 -13.49
C LYS A 127 -14.45 -2.07 -12.72
N SER A 128 -14.66 -2.26 -11.42
CA SER A 128 -15.16 -1.26 -10.47
C SER A 128 -14.69 -1.61 -9.06
N LEU A 129 -14.79 -0.66 -8.13
CA LEU A 129 -14.44 -0.92 -6.73
C LEU A 129 -15.42 -1.91 -6.08
N THR A 130 -16.70 -1.84 -6.40
CA THR A 130 -17.73 -2.71 -5.82
C THR A 130 -17.73 -4.12 -6.40
N ARG A 131 -17.34 -4.28 -7.68
CA ARG A 131 -17.25 -5.56 -8.38
C ARG A 131 -15.98 -5.63 -9.22
N PRO A 132 -14.86 -6.08 -8.64
CA PRO A 132 -13.58 -6.17 -9.36
C PRO A 132 -13.63 -6.98 -10.63
N GLY A 133 -14.35 -8.12 -10.63
CA GLY A 133 -14.68 -8.91 -11.81
C GLY A 133 -13.51 -9.66 -12.45
N GLY A 134 -12.38 -9.80 -11.75
CA GLY A 134 -11.17 -10.51 -12.19
C GLY A 134 -10.50 -11.24 -11.02
N ASN A 135 -9.21 -11.52 -11.17
CA ASN A 135 -8.40 -12.15 -10.13
C ASN A 135 -7.74 -11.16 -9.15
N VAL A 136 -7.99 -9.85 -9.29
CA VAL A 136 -7.41 -8.79 -8.46
C VAL A 136 -8.46 -8.20 -7.55
N THR A 137 -8.14 -8.05 -6.27
CA THR A 137 -8.93 -7.34 -5.25
C THR A 137 -8.01 -6.77 -4.17
N GLY A 138 -8.55 -6.13 -3.13
CA GLY A 138 -7.79 -5.61 -1.99
C GLY A 138 -8.06 -4.16 -1.66
N GLY A 139 -7.01 -3.37 -1.36
CA GLY A 139 -7.10 -1.98 -0.94
C GLY A 139 -6.71 -0.96 -2.01
N SER A 140 -7.42 0.16 -2.04
CA SER A 140 -7.01 1.39 -2.75
C SER A 140 -6.46 2.40 -1.76
N SER A 141 -5.51 3.25 -2.19
CA SER A 141 -4.96 4.33 -1.36
C SER A 141 -5.65 5.68 -1.59
N MET A 142 -6.56 5.79 -2.57
CA MET A 142 -7.18 7.08 -2.95
C MET A 142 -6.16 8.20 -3.22
N THR A 143 -4.96 7.85 -3.66
CA THR A 143 -3.87 8.81 -3.84
C THR A 143 -4.22 10.00 -4.72
N PRO A 144 -4.96 9.83 -5.84
CA PRO A 144 -5.38 10.96 -6.68
C PRO A 144 -6.24 11.99 -5.94
N GLU A 145 -7.22 11.55 -5.16
CA GLU A 145 -8.13 12.43 -4.41
C GLU A 145 -7.39 13.17 -3.30
N LEU A 146 -6.43 12.50 -2.66
CA LEU A 146 -5.62 13.07 -1.61
C LEU A 146 -4.62 14.11 -2.12
N GLY A 147 -4.19 14.04 -3.38
CA GLY A 147 -3.36 15.04 -4.01
C GLY A 147 -3.98 16.44 -3.95
N SER A 148 -5.28 16.56 -4.23
CA SER A 148 -6.03 17.82 -4.10
C SER A 148 -6.01 18.34 -2.67
N LYS A 149 -6.29 17.46 -1.71
CA LYS A 149 -6.35 17.84 -0.29
C LYS A 149 -5.00 18.31 0.25
N ARG A 150 -3.90 17.69 -0.17
CA ARG A 150 -2.55 18.14 0.20
C ARG A 150 -2.27 19.56 -0.28
N LEU A 151 -2.66 19.90 -1.50
CA LEU A 151 -2.46 21.28 -2.02
C LEU A 151 -3.34 22.30 -1.31
N GLU A 152 -4.57 21.94 -0.92
CA GLU A 152 -5.44 22.79 -0.09
C GLU A 152 -4.80 23.05 1.27
N LEU A 153 -4.30 22.00 1.95
CA LEU A 153 -3.60 22.12 3.23
C LEU A 153 -2.34 23.00 3.13
N LEU A 154 -1.60 22.84 2.03
CA LEU A 154 -0.43 23.69 1.78
C LEU A 154 -0.83 25.16 1.66
N LYS A 155 -1.90 25.48 0.94
CA LYS A 155 -2.40 26.86 0.79
C LYS A 155 -2.97 27.42 2.09
N GLU A 156 -3.53 26.58 2.95
CA GLU A 156 -4.02 26.98 4.28
C GLU A 156 -2.86 27.48 5.16
N VAL A 157 -1.68 26.83 5.07
CA VAL A 157 -0.47 27.22 5.82
C VAL A 157 0.33 28.30 5.12
N VAL A 158 0.36 28.29 3.78
CA VAL A 158 1.12 29.24 2.95
C VAL A 158 0.18 29.87 1.92
N PRO A 159 -0.69 30.82 2.31
CA PRO A 159 -1.71 31.38 1.41
C PRO A 159 -1.17 32.02 0.13
N ARG A 160 0.06 32.53 0.19
CA ARG A 160 0.73 33.21 -0.93
C ARG A 160 1.48 32.26 -1.88
N VAL A 161 1.49 30.95 -1.62
CA VAL A 161 2.14 29.96 -2.51
C VAL A 161 1.55 30.07 -3.91
N ALA A 162 2.43 30.26 -4.90
CA ALA A 162 2.09 30.35 -6.32
C ALA A 162 2.86 29.34 -7.16
N HIS A 163 4.12 29.04 -6.82
CA HIS A 163 4.99 28.14 -7.57
C HIS A 163 5.35 26.92 -6.72
N LEU A 164 4.82 25.75 -7.11
CA LEU A 164 5.07 24.49 -6.42
C LEU A 164 5.99 23.59 -7.24
N ALA A 165 7.14 23.21 -6.66
CA ALA A 165 7.96 22.16 -7.20
C ALA A 165 7.35 20.79 -6.88
N VAL A 166 7.27 19.93 -7.87
CA VAL A 166 6.72 18.58 -7.75
C VAL A 166 7.76 17.58 -8.22
N LEU A 167 8.34 16.84 -7.30
CA LEU A 167 9.18 15.68 -7.61
C LEU A 167 8.25 14.48 -7.83
N TRP A 168 8.42 13.75 -8.92
CA TRP A 168 7.52 12.64 -9.26
C TRP A 168 8.26 11.54 -9.98
N THR A 169 7.73 10.31 -9.93
CA THR A 169 8.24 9.16 -10.68
C THR A 169 7.22 8.70 -11.71
N PRO A 170 7.62 7.95 -12.75
CA PRO A 170 6.68 7.36 -13.71
C PRO A 170 5.58 6.51 -13.06
N ALA A 171 5.85 5.90 -11.89
CA ALA A 171 4.86 5.13 -11.14
C ALA A 171 3.75 6.01 -10.52
N ALA A 172 4.02 7.30 -10.28
CA ALA A 172 3.08 8.26 -9.69
C ALA A 172 2.23 9.03 -10.73
N THR A 173 2.11 8.53 -11.97
CA THR A 173 1.42 9.25 -13.07
C THR A 173 -0.04 9.58 -12.76
N PHE A 174 -0.77 8.71 -12.08
CA PHE A 174 -2.17 8.96 -11.70
C PHE A 174 -2.27 10.10 -10.68
N GLU A 175 -1.42 10.08 -9.66
CA GLU A 175 -1.34 11.15 -8.66
C GLU A 175 -0.90 12.47 -9.32
N LEU A 176 0.06 12.45 -10.23
CA LEU A 176 0.50 13.63 -10.97
C LEU A 176 -0.64 14.28 -11.76
N ARG A 177 -1.46 13.47 -12.42
CA ARG A 177 -2.63 13.96 -13.17
C ARG A 177 -3.62 14.69 -12.24
N ALA A 178 -3.94 14.08 -11.10
CA ALA A 178 -4.82 14.68 -10.11
C ALA A 178 -4.21 15.94 -9.48
N THR A 179 -2.91 15.91 -9.15
CA THR A 179 -2.16 17.06 -8.64
C THR A 179 -2.18 18.24 -9.62
N ARG A 180 -2.01 17.98 -10.92
CA ARG A 180 -2.12 19.03 -11.97
C ARG A 180 -3.52 19.64 -12.01
N ALA A 181 -4.56 18.82 -11.98
CA ALA A 181 -5.94 19.31 -12.00
C ALA A 181 -6.27 20.15 -10.75
N ALA A 182 -5.81 19.72 -9.57
CA ALA A 182 -5.97 20.47 -8.32
C ALA A 182 -5.18 21.78 -8.34
N ALA A 183 -3.94 21.76 -8.78
CA ALA A 183 -3.10 22.95 -8.89
C ALA A 183 -3.74 24.02 -9.78
N HIS A 184 -4.29 23.63 -10.92
CA HIS A 184 -5.02 24.55 -11.80
C HIS A 184 -6.20 25.22 -11.09
N LYS A 185 -7.02 24.44 -10.36
CA LYS A 185 -8.15 24.99 -9.59
C LYS A 185 -7.71 25.93 -8.47
N LEU A 186 -6.55 25.68 -7.88
CA LEU A 186 -5.99 26.48 -6.77
C LEU A 186 -5.11 27.64 -7.23
N GLY A 187 -4.93 27.85 -8.54
CA GLY A 187 -4.09 28.90 -9.11
C GLY A 187 -2.60 28.67 -8.84
N LEU A 188 -2.14 27.40 -8.77
CA LEU A 188 -0.76 27.06 -8.57
C LEU A 188 -0.07 26.73 -9.90
N THR A 189 1.10 27.29 -10.11
CA THR A 189 2.01 26.91 -11.20
C THR A 189 2.91 25.77 -10.74
N LEU A 190 2.89 24.66 -11.47
CA LEU A 190 3.68 23.47 -11.14
C LEU A 190 5.00 23.46 -11.91
N LYS A 191 6.09 23.21 -11.19
CA LYS A 191 7.38 22.83 -11.74
C LYS A 191 7.60 21.34 -11.56
N LEU A 192 7.47 20.60 -12.63
CA LEU A 192 7.53 19.14 -12.59
C LEU A 192 8.94 18.63 -12.84
N MET A 193 9.46 17.83 -11.93
CA MET A 193 10.78 17.21 -11.99
C MET A 193 10.64 15.70 -11.90
N GLU A 194 10.91 15.01 -12.99
CA GLU A 194 10.88 13.55 -13.02
C GLU A 194 12.15 13.00 -12.33
N VAL A 195 11.96 12.01 -11.45
CA VAL A 195 13.03 11.40 -10.66
C VAL A 195 12.90 9.86 -10.80
N ARG A 196 13.89 9.25 -11.43
CA ARG A 196 13.98 7.78 -11.59
C ARG A 196 15.06 7.15 -10.73
N ASN A 197 16.01 7.98 -10.28
CA ASN A 197 17.18 7.56 -9.49
C ASN A 197 17.76 8.74 -8.71
N ALA A 198 18.82 8.50 -7.96
CA ALA A 198 19.49 9.51 -7.14
C ALA A 198 20.10 10.65 -7.99
N ASP A 199 20.61 10.37 -9.19
CA ASP A 199 21.21 11.38 -10.07
C ASP A 199 20.14 12.32 -10.63
N ASP A 200 18.94 11.80 -10.96
CA ASP A 200 17.81 12.65 -11.35
C ASP A 200 17.41 13.58 -10.20
N LEU A 201 17.36 13.06 -8.97
CA LEU A 201 17.06 13.84 -7.78
C LEU A 201 18.10 14.97 -7.57
N ALA A 202 19.39 14.65 -7.71
CA ALA A 202 20.46 15.64 -7.59
C ALA A 202 20.34 16.74 -8.68
N ARG A 203 20.04 16.35 -9.92
CA ARG A 203 19.76 17.30 -11.02
C ARG A 203 18.54 18.17 -10.75
N ALA A 204 17.47 17.56 -10.24
CA ALA A 204 16.26 18.29 -9.86
C ALA A 204 16.57 19.34 -8.78
N PHE A 205 17.32 19.00 -7.75
CA PHE A 205 17.73 19.93 -6.70
C PHE A 205 18.56 21.10 -7.27
N ALA A 206 19.54 20.84 -8.14
CA ALA A 206 20.34 21.89 -8.77
C ALA A 206 19.49 22.88 -9.61
N VAL A 207 18.43 22.41 -10.25
CA VAL A 207 17.47 23.25 -10.97
C VAL A 207 16.62 24.06 -10.01
N LEU A 208 16.06 23.43 -8.95
CA LEU A 208 15.19 24.08 -7.98
C LEU A 208 15.92 25.13 -7.13
N GLU A 209 17.21 24.94 -6.84
CA GLU A 209 18.04 25.90 -6.15
C GLU A 209 18.14 27.27 -6.92
N LYS A 210 18.19 27.20 -8.26
CA LYS A 210 18.20 28.38 -9.13
C LYS A 210 16.82 29.01 -9.28
N GLN A 211 15.77 28.18 -9.35
CA GLN A 211 14.40 28.62 -9.67
C GLN A 211 13.61 29.10 -8.46
N ARG A 212 14.03 28.72 -7.24
CA ARG A 212 13.45 29.15 -5.95
C ARG A 212 11.91 29.04 -5.93
N PRO A 213 11.32 27.84 -6.00
CA PRO A 213 9.89 27.69 -5.85
C PRO A 213 9.43 28.13 -4.45
N ASP A 214 8.14 28.39 -4.29
CA ASP A 214 7.56 28.81 -3.00
C ASP A 214 7.35 27.61 -2.05
N ALA A 215 7.23 26.40 -2.61
CA ALA A 215 7.02 25.16 -1.86
C ALA A 215 7.48 23.94 -2.66
N LEU A 216 7.60 22.81 -1.98
CA LEU A 216 8.02 21.54 -2.56
C LEU A 216 7.10 20.40 -2.12
N THR A 217 6.77 19.51 -3.05
CA THR A 217 6.18 18.21 -2.76
C THR A 217 6.90 17.11 -3.53
N MET A 218 6.80 15.89 -3.04
CA MET A 218 7.20 14.69 -3.74
C MET A 218 6.02 13.71 -3.76
N LEU A 219 5.63 13.27 -4.93
CA LEU A 219 4.54 12.31 -5.06
C LEU A 219 4.98 10.94 -4.56
N PHE A 220 4.05 10.23 -3.95
CA PHE A 220 4.36 9.05 -3.16
C PHE A 220 4.52 7.79 -4.03
N ASP A 221 5.62 7.09 -3.85
CA ASP A 221 5.82 5.69 -4.23
C ASP A 221 6.96 5.05 -3.40
N ALA A 222 7.21 3.75 -3.62
CA ALA A 222 8.25 3.03 -2.88
C ALA A 222 9.68 3.58 -3.11
N LEU A 223 9.97 4.11 -4.31
CA LEU A 223 11.27 4.72 -4.62
C LEU A 223 11.44 6.05 -3.88
N THR A 224 10.39 6.88 -3.91
CA THR A 224 10.43 8.22 -3.31
C THR A 224 10.58 8.18 -1.80
N THR A 225 10.00 7.18 -1.14
CA THR A 225 10.16 6.97 0.30
C THR A 225 11.64 6.77 0.70
N GLY A 226 12.43 6.13 -0.16
CA GLY A 226 13.87 5.99 0.03
C GLY A 226 14.64 7.33 0.04
N TYR A 227 14.12 8.36 -0.60
CA TYR A 227 14.75 9.68 -0.71
C TYR A 227 14.23 10.70 0.30
N ARG A 228 13.32 10.33 1.21
CA ARG A 228 12.67 11.24 2.15
C ARG A 228 13.62 12.15 2.93
N GLY A 229 14.75 11.61 3.41
CA GLY A 229 15.77 12.37 4.12
C GLY A 229 16.41 13.44 3.24
N LEU A 230 16.86 13.07 2.04
CA LEU A 230 17.47 14.01 1.08
C LEU A 230 16.51 15.12 0.67
N VAL A 231 15.24 14.80 0.48
CA VAL A 231 14.19 15.78 0.13
C VAL A 231 13.89 16.71 1.30
N ALA A 232 13.80 16.19 2.52
CA ALA A 232 13.58 16.98 3.73
C ALA A 232 14.78 17.92 4.01
N ASP A 233 16.01 17.44 3.88
CA ASP A 233 17.22 18.23 4.06
C ASP A 233 17.33 19.36 3.01
N PHE A 234 17.03 19.05 1.75
CA PHE A 234 16.97 20.08 0.69
C PHE A 234 15.92 21.14 1.00
N ALA A 235 14.69 20.73 1.36
CA ALA A 235 13.61 21.64 1.72
C ALA A 235 13.99 22.54 2.91
N LYS A 236 14.59 21.97 3.95
CA LYS A 236 15.08 22.69 5.13
C LYS A 236 16.15 23.70 4.77
N LYS A 237 17.17 23.29 3.99
CA LYS A 237 18.27 24.17 3.53
C LYS A 237 17.75 25.39 2.78
N HIS A 238 16.75 25.20 1.93
CA HIS A 238 16.19 26.24 1.06
C HIS A 238 14.93 26.90 1.63
N LYS A 239 14.55 26.57 2.88
CA LYS A 239 13.37 27.10 3.58
C LYS A 239 12.06 26.91 2.78
N LEU A 240 11.89 25.74 2.17
CA LEU A 240 10.72 25.40 1.37
C LEU A 240 9.67 24.71 2.25
N PRO A 241 8.46 25.28 2.40
CA PRO A 241 7.31 24.55 2.94
C PRO A 241 7.02 23.29 2.12
N THR A 242 6.64 22.22 2.79
CA THR A 242 6.41 20.92 2.13
C THR A 242 5.11 20.28 2.56
N VAL A 243 4.47 19.52 1.65
CA VAL A 243 3.37 18.62 1.96
C VAL A 243 3.59 17.30 1.24
N PHE A 244 3.45 16.18 1.95
CA PHE A 244 3.78 14.86 1.42
C PHE A 244 2.63 13.86 1.56
N GLY A 245 2.73 12.77 0.81
CA GLY A 245 1.78 11.66 0.80
C GLY A 245 2.14 10.51 1.73
N ALA A 246 3.07 10.71 2.67
CA ALA A 246 3.45 9.72 3.66
C ALA A 246 4.05 10.39 4.91
N ARG A 247 3.73 9.83 6.07
CA ARG A 247 4.13 10.32 7.39
C ARG A 247 5.65 10.40 7.55
N GLU A 248 6.36 9.44 7.00
CA GLU A 248 7.83 9.32 7.10
C GLU A 248 8.57 10.53 6.55
N PHE A 249 7.97 11.27 5.63
CA PHE A 249 8.54 12.53 5.14
C PHE A 249 8.43 13.67 6.18
N ALA A 250 7.31 13.75 6.91
CA ALA A 250 7.16 14.72 7.98
C ALA A 250 8.10 14.40 9.16
N GLU A 251 8.25 13.12 9.50
CA GLU A 251 9.19 12.62 10.50
C GLU A 251 10.66 12.89 10.10
N ALA A 252 11.00 12.80 8.82
CA ALA A 252 12.32 13.14 8.30
C ALA A 252 12.61 14.65 8.29
N GLY A 253 11.66 15.50 8.67
CA GLY A 253 11.83 16.95 8.74
C GLY A 253 11.01 17.76 7.74
N GLY A 254 10.13 17.15 6.98
CA GLY A 254 9.13 17.84 6.18
C GLY A 254 8.13 18.61 7.05
N LEU A 255 7.42 19.60 6.48
CA LEU A 255 6.49 20.44 7.23
C LEU A 255 5.23 19.69 7.61
N MET A 256 4.61 18.98 6.66
CA MET A 256 3.41 18.18 6.91
C MET A 256 3.24 17.04 5.92
N SER A 257 2.44 16.07 6.32
CA SER A 257 1.94 15.01 5.46
C SER A 257 0.44 14.80 5.64
N TYR A 258 -0.22 14.34 4.56
CA TYR A 258 -1.61 13.91 4.61
C TYR A 258 -1.76 12.64 3.77
N ALA A 259 -2.05 11.53 4.43
CA ALA A 259 -2.03 10.18 3.85
C ALA A 259 -3.02 9.24 4.54
N PRO A 260 -3.42 8.14 3.89
CA PRO A 260 -4.06 7.04 4.60
C PRO A 260 -3.05 6.36 5.54
N ASP A 261 -3.55 5.69 6.56
CA ASP A 261 -2.75 4.78 7.37
C ASP A 261 -2.31 3.58 6.51
N ILE A 262 -1.03 3.58 6.14
CA ILE A 262 -0.44 2.56 5.26
C ILE A 262 -0.42 1.21 5.96
N ALA A 263 -0.07 1.17 7.25
CA ALA A 263 0.00 -0.07 8.02
C ALA A 263 -1.38 -0.74 8.12
N GLU A 264 -2.45 0.05 8.30
CA GLU A 264 -3.83 -0.46 8.27
C GLU A 264 -4.19 -1.07 6.90
N GLY A 265 -3.76 -0.46 5.80
CA GLY A 265 -3.94 -1.02 4.45
C GLY A 265 -3.32 -2.42 4.31
N PHE A 266 -2.13 -2.61 4.86
CA PHE A 266 -1.46 -3.91 4.89
C PHE A 266 -2.14 -4.91 5.83
N ARG A 267 -2.61 -4.47 6.99
CA ARG A 267 -3.40 -5.31 7.91
C ARG A 267 -4.70 -5.78 7.24
N ARG A 268 -5.39 -4.92 6.50
CA ARG A 268 -6.59 -5.27 5.73
C ARG A 268 -6.29 -6.27 4.61
N ALA A 269 -5.13 -6.20 3.97
CA ALA A 269 -4.73 -7.20 2.98
C ALA A 269 -4.69 -8.62 3.54
N ALA A 270 -4.36 -8.79 4.84
CA ALA A 270 -4.45 -10.09 5.51
C ALA A 270 -5.90 -10.60 5.59
N ILE A 271 -6.89 -9.72 5.78
CA ILE A 271 -8.31 -10.09 5.79
C ILE A 271 -8.75 -10.58 4.39
N TYR A 272 -8.26 -9.93 3.32
CA TYR A 272 -8.52 -10.39 1.95
C TYR A 272 -7.88 -11.74 1.67
N ALA A 273 -6.63 -11.93 2.12
CA ALA A 273 -5.94 -13.21 2.00
C ALA A 273 -6.72 -14.33 2.71
N ASP A 274 -7.17 -14.08 3.94
CA ASP A 274 -8.01 -15.02 4.71
C ASP A 274 -9.29 -15.41 3.97
N LYS A 275 -10.05 -14.42 3.50
CA LYS A 275 -11.30 -14.67 2.76
C LYS A 275 -11.06 -15.53 1.52
N ILE A 276 -9.99 -15.25 0.76
CA ILE A 276 -9.65 -15.97 -0.46
C ILE A 276 -9.18 -17.39 -0.14
N LEU A 277 -8.33 -17.57 0.85
CA LEU A 277 -7.85 -18.89 1.29
C LEU A 277 -8.99 -19.75 1.85
N LYS A 278 -10.07 -19.14 2.33
CA LYS A 278 -11.32 -19.78 2.74
C LYS A 278 -12.32 -19.97 1.60
N GLY A 279 -11.94 -19.68 0.35
CA GLY A 279 -12.72 -19.97 -0.85
C GLY A 279 -13.51 -18.81 -1.45
N ALA A 280 -13.38 -17.59 -0.92
CA ALA A 280 -14.01 -16.42 -1.55
C ALA A 280 -13.33 -16.08 -2.89
N LYS A 281 -14.11 -15.68 -3.89
CA LYS A 281 -13.59 -15.31 -5.20
C LYS A 281 -13.15 -13.84 -5.20
N PRO A 282 -11.94 -13.51 -5.65
CA PRO A 282 -11.48 -12.12 -5.77
C PRO A 282 -12.45 -11.22 -6.55
N ALA A 283 -13.09 -11.77 -7.58
CA ALA A 283 -14.05 -11.07 -8.43
C ALA A 283 -15.26 -10.49 -7.67
N ASP A 284 -15.63 -11.12 -6.56
CA ASP A 284 -16.81 -10.79 -5.75
C ASP A 284 -16.46 -10.00 -4.48
N LEU A 285 -15.17 -9.84 -4.18
CA LEU A 285 -14.69 -9.09 -3.01
C LEU A 285 -14.47 -7.62 -3.40
N PRO A 286 -15.27 -6.66 -2.88
CA PRO A 286 -15.10 -5.25 -3.21
C PRO A 286 -13.70 -4.74 -2.87
N VAL A 287 -13.19 -3.82 -3.69
CA VAL A 287 -11.97 -3.06 -3.36
C VAL A 287 -12.32 -2.03 -2.31
N GLU A 288 -11.62 -2.08 -1.19
CA GLU A 288 -11.86 -1.15 -0.10
C GLU A 288 -10.99 0.11 -0.23
N GLN A 289 -11.61 1.24 0.08
CA GLN A 289 -10.94 2.52 0.20
C GLN A 289 -10.62 2.81 1.67
N PRO A 290 -9.52 3.52 1.97
CA PRO A 290 -9.22 3.93 3.33
C PRO A 290 -10.32 4.86 3.86
N THR A 291 -10.69 4.69 5.10
CA THR A 291 -11.68 5.55 5.79
C THR A 291 -11.01 6.48 6.80
N LYS A 292 -9.75 6.23 7.10
CA LYS A 292 -8.95 7.05 8.00
C LYS A 292 -7.76 7.64 7.25
N PHE A 293 -7.59 8.93 7.43
CA PHE A 293 -6.46 9.69 6.89
C PHE A 293 -5.77 10.39 8.04
N GLU A 294 -4.46 10.46 8.00
CA GLU A 294 -3.63 11.04 9.03
C GLU A 294 -3.03 12.36 8.53
N LEU A 295 -3.29 13.45 9.25
CA LEU A 295 -2.61 14.72 9.10
C LEU A 295 -1.50 14.81 10.14
N VAL A 296 -0.25 14.79 9.69
CA VAL A 296 0.93 14.99 10.53
C VAL A 296 1.50 16.37 10.27
N ILE A 297 1.77 17.13 11.33
CA ILE A 297 2.35 18.47 11.26
C ILE A 297 3.63 18.53 12.10
N ASN A 298 4.72 18.99 11.50
CA ASN A 298 6.00 19.17 12.17
C ASN A 298 6.18 20.62 12.60
N LEU A 299 5.95 20.91 13.87
CA LEU A 299 6.10 22.26 14.44
C LEU A 299 7.55 22.74 14.52
N LYS A 300 8.52 21.82 14.69
CA LYS A 300 9.95 22.20 14.59
C LYS A 300 10.26 22.78 13.23
N THR A 301 9.76 22.14 12.18
CA THR A 301 9.94 22.61 10.80
C THR A 301 9.15 23.88 10.54
N ALA A 302 7.91 24.00 11.02
CA ALA A 302 7.12 25.22 10.90
C ALA A 302 7.86 26.42 11.54
N LYS A 303 8.37 26.26 12.76
CA LYS A 303 9.16 27.27 13.48
C LYS A 303 10.44 27.65 12.70
N ALA A 304 11.17 26.66 12.17
CA ALA A 304 12.39 26.91 11.39
C ALA A 304 12.11 27.67 10.07
N LEU A 305 10.91 27.50 9.50
CA LEU A 305 10.44 28.22 8.32
C LEU A 305 9.85 29.60 8.64
N GLY A 306 9.65 29.94 9.93
CA GLY A 306 8.96 31.16 10.34
C GLY A 306 7.46 31.14 10.04
N LEU A 307 6.85 29.96 9.96
CA LEU A 307 5.45 29.79 9.67
C LEU A 307 4.65 29.60 10.95
N THR A 308 3.49 30.25 11.01
CA THR A 308 2.47 29.98 12.04
C THR A 308 1.44 29.04 11.46
N ILE A 309 1.29 27.88 12.08
CA ILE A 309 0.23 26.93 11.71
C ILE A 309 -1.11 27.41 12.26
N PRO A 310 -2.15 27.54 11.42
CA PRO A 310 -3.48 27.93 11.90
C PRO A 310 -3.99 26.99 12.99
N GLN A 311 -4.60 27.53 14.04
CA GLN A 311 -5.15 26.74 15.14
C GLN A 311 -6.19 25.72 14.66
N THR A 312 -7.01 26.09 13.67
CA THR A 312 -7.97 25.21 13.02
C THR A 312 -7.34 23.99 12.35
N LEU A 313 -6.10 24.14 11.86
CA LEU A 313 -5.36 23.04 11.25
C LEU A 313 -4.72 22.13 12.33
N LEU A 314 -4.19 22.73 13.41
CA LEU A 314 -3.65 21.97 14.54
C LEU A 314 -4.72 21.11 15.23
N LEU A 315 -5.94 21.61 15.36
CA LEU A 315 -7.07 20.84 15.89
C LEU A 315 -7.49 19.65 15.00
N ARG A 316 -7.12 19.66 13.73
CA ARG A 316 -7.38 18.59 12.77
C ARG A 316 -6.19 17.64 12.61
N ALA A 317 -5.04 17.98 13.19
CA ALA A 317 -3.86 17.13 13.12
C ALA A 317 -4.05 15.89 14.00
N ASP A 318 -3.81 14.73 13.44
CA ASP A 318 -3.80 13.45 14.16
C ASP A 318 -2.49 13.28 14.92
N HIS A 319 -1.41 13.87 14.41
CA HIS A 319 -0.10 13.85 15.05
C HIS A 319 0.66 15.15 14.85
N VAL A 320 1.26 15.66 15.93
CA VAL A 320 2.08 16.88 15.97
C VAL A 320 3.49 16.50 16.42
N ILE A 321 4.49 16.80 15.61
CA ILE A 321 5.91 16.61 15.93
C ILE A 321 6.44 17.90 16.55
N GLU A 322 6.77 17.85 17.85
CA GLU A 322 7.30 18.97 18.63
C GLU A 322 8.83 18.93 18.76
#